data_056c89c8a647fdfde4c59541eccfdc23
#
_entry.id   056c89c8a647fdfde4c59541eccfdc23
#
_cell.length_a   1.000
_cell.length_b   1.000
_cell.length_c   1.000
_cell.angle_alpha   90.00
_cell.angle_beta   90.00
_cell.angle_gamma   90.00
#
_symmetry.space_group_name_H-M   'P 1'
#
loop_
_entity.id
_entity.type
_entity.pdbx_description
1 polymer ?
#
loop_
_entity_poly.entity_id
_entity_poly.type
_entity_poly.pdbx_seq_one_letter_code
_entity_poly.pdbx_strand_id
1 'polypeptide(L)'
;IVLRAKKAGSKGFLINAKHHGGFCMWPSRTTDYNISRSPWRNGKGDWVGEWEAACRKHGLKFGVYLSPWDRNTAKFGTPEYLDMFKAQLRELLTQYGDLFIIWFDGAPGEGGDGYYGGANEYRGGFLDYYDWENIYALCRELQPNAVIFGDPGPDVRWVGNEKGDAGETCCVTPFAPGEKCNVLQ
;
A
#
# COMPACT_ATOMS: atom_id res chain seq x y z
N ILE A 1 17.25 1.78 -14.64
CA ILE A 1 15.86 1.36 -14.86
C ILE A 1 15.02 2.57 -15.23
N VAL A 2 14.91 3.59 -14.38
CA VAL A 2 14.05 4.78 -14.54
C VAL A 2 14.24 5.48 -15.89
N LEU A 3 15.49 5.74 -16.28
CA LEU A 3 15.78 6.36 -17.59
C LEU A 3 15.34 5.50 -18.79
N ARG A 4 15.46 4.18 -18.69
CA ARG A 4 15.02 3.27 -19.76
C ARG A 4 13.50 3.29 -19.90
N ALA A 5 12.79 3.25 -18.79
CA ALA A 5 11.32 3.32 -18.79
C ALA A 5 10.83 4.68 -19.31
N LYS A 6 11.48 5.79 -18.92
CA LYS A 6 11.17 7.10 -19.49
C LYS A 6 11.31 7.11 -21.01
N LYS A 7 12.42 6.56 -21.55
CA LYS A 7 12.63 6.45 -23.00
C LYS A 7 11.57 5.58 -23.68
N ALA A 8 11.04 4.59 -22.97
CA ALA A 8 9.92 3.76 -23.43
C ALA A 8 8.54 4.41 -23.27
N GLY A 9 8.47 5.67 -22.81
CA GLY A 9 7.20 6.43 -22.70
C GLY A 9 6.53 6.42 -21.34
N SER A 10 7.10 5.77 -20.32
CA SER A 10 6.56 5.79 -18.96
C SER A 10 6.50 7.20 -18.41
N LYS A 11 5.41 7.53 -17.70
CA LYS A 11 5.17 8.83 -17.10
C LYS A 11 5.41 8.88 -15.59
N GLY A 12 5.45 7.73 -14.96
CA GLY A 12 5.69 7.59 -13.53
C GLY A 12 6.01 6.15 -13.15
N PHE A 13 6.38 5.99 -11.89
CA PHE A 13 6.57 4.70 -11.24
C PHE A 13 5.75 4.64 -9.97
N LEU A 14 5.13 3.50 -9.77
CA LEU A 14 4.59 3.08 -8.50
C LEU A 14 5.48 1.94 -8.01
N ILE A 15 6.00 2.07 -6.80
CA ILE A 15 6.86 1.04 -6.20
C ILE A 15 6.23 0.44 -4.97
N ASN A 16 6.61 -0.79 -4.69
CA ASN A 16 6.23 -1.47 -3.47
C ASN A 16 7.07 -0.95 -2.30
N ALA A 17 6.46 -0.19 -1.38
CA ALA A 17 7.11 0.25 -0.15
C ALA A 17 7.01 -0.82 0.95
N LYS A 18 5.86 -1.50 1.08
CA LYS A 18 5.65 -2.66 1.97
C LYS A 18 4.62 -3.58 1.36
N HIS A 19 4.98 -4.84 1.11
CA HIS A 19 4.05 -5.89 0.73
C HIS A 19 3.51 -6.62 1.97
N HIS A 20 2.61 -7.60 1.79
CA HIS A 20 1.99 -8.41 2.85
C HIS A 20 2.99 -9.08 3.82
N GLY A 21 4.24 -9.29 3.38
CA GLY A 21 5.31 -9.78 4.24
C GLY A 21 5.75 -8.84 5.35
N GLY A 22 5.26 -7.59 5.35
CA GLY A 22 5.50 -6.61 6.42
C GLY A 22 6.88 -5.93 6.38
N PHE A 23 7.77 -6.30 5.45
CA PHE A 23 9.09 -5.68 5.35
C PHE A 23 8.98 -4.28 4.75
N CYS A 24 9.43 -3.27 5.50
CA CYS A 24 9.45 -1.89 5.05
C CYS A 24 10.71 -1.61 4.22
N MET A 25 10.51 -1.20 2.96
CA MET A 25 11.60 -0.86 2.02
C MET A 25 12.18 0.54 2.26
N TRP A 26 11.81 1.18 3.35
CA TRP A 26 12.33 2.46 3.85
C TRP A 26 12.70 2.32 5.34
N PRO A 27 13.52 3.21 5.91
CA PRO A 27 13.92 3.17 7.32
C PRO A 27 12.77 3.61 8.25
N SER A 28 11.69 2.81 8.28
CA SER A 28 10.54 3.05 9.13
C SER A 28 10.92 3.06 10.61
N ARG A 29 10.33 3.97 11.37
CA ARG A 29 10.49 4.06 12.83
C ARG A 29 9.48 3.19 13.59
N THR A 30 8.54 2.57 12.88
CA THR A 30 7.43 1.83 13.50
C THR A 30 7.76 0.36 13.75
N THR A 31 8.78 -0.16 13.09
CA THR A 31 9.21 -1.56 13.19
C THR A 31 10.69 -1.69 12.89
N ASP A 32 11.34 -2.67 13.52
CA ASP A 32 12.71 -3.07 13.17
C ASP A 32 12.77 -3.93 11.90
N TYR A 33 11.62 -4.42 11.41
CA TYR A 33 11.56 -5.20 10.18
C TYR A 33 11.56 -4.29 8.95
N ASN A 34 12.69 -3.64 8.73
CA ASN A 34 12.87 -2.66 7.66
C ASN A 34 14.28 -2.70 7.07
N ILE A 35 14.46 -1.99 5.97
CA ILE A 35 15.69 -2.00 5.16
C ILE A 35 16.92 -1.49 5.91
N SER A 36 16.77 -0.63 6.91
CA SER A 36 17.90 -0.13 7.71
C SER A 36 18.50 -1.21 8.62
N ARG A 37 17.80 -2.33 8.83
CA ARG A 37 18.31 -3.49 9.55
C ARG A 37 18.98 -4.52 8.63
N SER A 38 18.93 -4.30 7.32
CA SER A 38 19.66 -5.11 6.35
C SER A 38 21.11 -4.64 6.21
N PRO A 39 22.05 -5.49 5.71
CA PRO A 39 23.42 -5.07 5.43
C PRO A 39 23.54 -4.12 4.23
N TRP A 40 22.47 -3.92 3.47
CA TRP A 40 22.49 -3.07 2.31
C TRP A 40 22.80 -1.62 2.69
N ARG A 41 23.76 -1.00 1.96
CA ARG A 41 24.28 0.34 2.27
C ARG A 41 24.80 0.48 3.72
N ASN A 42 25.26 -0.62 4.34
CA ASN A 42 25.69 -0.66 5.74
C ASN A 42 24.61 -0.14 6.71
N GLY A 43 23.36 -0.55 6.51
CA GLY A 43 22.20 -0.11 7.31
C GLY A 43 21.70 1.30 7.05
N LYS A 44 22.19 1.97 6.00
CA LYS A 44 21.75 3.33 5.59
C LYS A 44 20.94 3.33 4.31
N GLY A 45 20.44 2.17 3.90
CA GLY A 45 19.65 2.04 2.68
C GLY A 45 18.24 2.61 2.88
N ASP A 46 17.76 3.29 1.84
CA ASP A 46 16.38 3.73 1.69
C ASP A 46 15.98 3.48 0.24
N TRP A 47 15.33 2.33 0.01
CA TRP A 47 14.92 1.94 -1.33
C TRP A 47 13.84 2.88 -1.90
N VAL A 48 12.91 3.30 -1.04
CA VAL A 48 11.84 4.22 -1.45
C VAL A 48 12.43 5.56 -1.85
N GLY A 49 13.35 6.10 -1.04
CA GLY A 49 14.03 7.36 -1.32
C GLY A 49 14.91 7.31 -2.57
N GLU A 50 15.60 6.19 -2.83
CA GLU A 50 16.41 6.05 -4.06
C GLU A 50 15.53 6.05 -5.33
N TRP A 51 14.35 5.42 -5.29
CA TRP A 51 13.40 5.45 -6.40
C TRP A 51 12.78 6.83 -6.59
N GLU A 52 12.38 7.48 -5.49
CA GLU A 52 11.84 8.83 -5.52
C GLU A 52 12.86 9.79 -6.17
N ALA A 53 14.09 9.81 -5.66
CA ALA A 53 15.15 10.67 -6.18
C ALA A 53 15.44 10.39 -7.67
N ALA A 54 15.43 9.13 -8.09
CA ALA A 54 15.61 8.76 -9.48
C ALA A 54 14.44 9.23 -10.37
N CYS A 55 13.21 9.11 -9.90
CA CYS A 55 12.02 9.61 -10.61
C CYS A 55 12.08 11.14 -10.76
N ARG A 56 12.32 11.86 -9.68
CA ARG A 56 12.46 13.31 -9.67
C ARG A 56 13.56 13.78 -10.62
N LYS A 57 14.74 13.18 -10.53
CA LYS A 57 15.88 13.48 -11.43
C LYS A 57 15.52 13.39 -12.92
N HIS A 58 14.64 12.48 -13.27
CA HIS A 58 14.26 12.24 -14.66
C HIS A 58 12.89 12.80 -15.04
N GLY A 59 12.24 13.58 -14.16
CA GLY A 59 10.94 14.19 -14.40
C GLY A 59 9.81 13.16 -14.58
N LEU A 60 9.87 12.07 -13.84
CA LEU A 60 8.80 11.07 -13.74
C LEU A 60 8.03 11.24 -12.44
N LYS A 61 6.74 10.94 -12.49
CA LYS A 61 5.90 10.91 -11.29
C LYS A 61 6.28 9.71 -10.42
N PHE A 62 6.12 9.86 -9.11
CA PHE A 62 6.41 8.82 -8.14
C PHE A 62 5.20 8.49 -7.30
N GLY A 63 4.98 7.22 -7.01
CA GLY A 63 3.91 6.72 -6.18
C GLY A 63 4.34 5.50 -5.37
N VAL A 64 3.55 5.15 -4.38
CA VAL A 64 3.84 4.07 -3.45
C VAL A 64 2.68 3.10 -3.31
N TYR A 65 3.02 1.83 -3.21
CA TYR A 65 2.15 0.76 -2.76
C TYR A 65 2.45 0.48 -1.28
N LEU A 66 1.43 0.45 -0.47
CA LEU A 66 1.51 0.08 0.94
C LEU A 66 0.42 -0.96 1.26
N SER A 67 0.83 -2.21 1.48
CA SER A 67 -0.11 -3.24 1.91
C SER A 67 -0.69 -2.93 3.28
N PRO A 68 -2.02 -2.91 3.41
CA PRO A 68 -2.68 -2.86 4.72
C PRO A 68 -2.50 -4.17 5.49
N TRP A 69 -2.32 -5.28 4.79
CA TRP A 69 -2.07 -6.56 5.40
C TRP A 69 -0.61 -6.71 5.79
N ASP A 70 -0.35 -7.22 7.00
CA ASP A 70 1.00 -7.44 7.51
C ASP A 70 1.07 -8.82 8.18
N ARG A 71 1.77 -9.72 7.53
CA ARG A 71 1.90 -11.13 7.96
C ARG A 71 3.06 -11.34 8.93
N ASN A 72 3.83 -10.30 9.23
CA ASN A 72 4.98 -10.39 10.12
C ASN A 72 4.66 -9.98 11.55
N THR A 73 3.83 -8.94 11.72
CA THR A 73 3.58 -8.41 13.05
C THR A 73 2.48 -9.17 13.79
N ALA A 74 2.73 -9.52 15.06
CA ALA A 74 1.71 -10.10 15.93
C ALA A 74 0.58 -9.11 16.29
N LYS A 75 0.75 -7.83 15.98
CA LYS A 75 -0.28 -6.81 16.21
C LYS A 75 -1.39 -6.82 15.15
N PHE A 76 -1.19 -7.48 14.00
CA PHE A 76 -2.19 -7.51 12.95
C PHE A 76 -3.54 -7.98 13.49
N GLY A 77 -4.62 -7.31 13.09
CA GLY A 77 -5.97 -7.56 13.62
C GLY A 77 -6.31 -6.80 14.90
N THR A 78 -5.41 -5.97 15.43
CA THR A 78 -5.63 -5.17 16.65
C THR A 78 -5.64 -3.66 16.35
N PRO A 79 -6.20 -2.81 17.26
CA PRO A 79 -6.12 -1.36 17.12
C PRO A 79 -4.68 -0.83 17.05
N GLU A 80 -3.75 -1.44 17.79
CA GLU A 80 -2.34 -1.05 17.79
C GLU A 80 -1.69 -1.23 16.42
N TYR A 81 -2.16 -2.19 15.63
CA TYR A 81 -1.71 -2.31 14.25
C TYR A 81 -2.21 -1.17 13.38
N LEU A 82 -3.45 -0.73 13.55
CA LEU A 82 -3.98 0.41 12.79
C LEU A 82 -3.20 1.68 13.07
N ASP A 83 -2.81 1.91 14.32
CA ASP A 83 -1.95 3.04 14.68
C ASP A 83 -0.58 2.94 14.03
N MET A 84 0.02 1.74 14.03
CA MET A 84 1.28 1.46 13.34
C MET A 84 1.15 1.67 11.84
N PHE A 85 0.09 1.18 11.21
CA PHE A 85 -0.16 1.33 9.78
C PHE A 85 -0.34 2.81 9.38
N LYS A 86 -1.12 3.57 10.14
CA LYS A 86 -1.28 5.02 9.93
C LYS A 86 0.03 5.77 10.11
N ALA A 87 0.87 5.36 11.08
CA ALA A 87 2.19 5.94 11.26
C ALA A 87 3.13 5.64 10.08
N GLN A 88 3.15 4.39 9.57
CA GLN A 88 3.86 4.01 8.36
C GLN A 88 3.41 4.82 7.15
N LEU A 89 2.10 4.95 6.98
CA LEU A 89 1.51 5.75 5.92
C LEU A 89 1.97 7.21 6.02
N ARG A 90 1.90 7.82 7.21
CA ARG A 90 2.35 9.19 7.44
C ARG A 90 3.83 9.38 7.10
N GLU A 91 4.69 8.42 7.44
CA GLU A 91 6.11 8.46 7.02
C GLU A 91 6.24 8.57 5.50
N LEU A 92 5.53 7.70 4.76
CA LEU A 92 5.57 7.70 3.29
C LEU A 92 4.99 8.97 2.66
N LEU A 93 3.91 9.50 3.23
CA LEU A 93 3.24 10.69 2.70
C LEU A 93 4.00 11.99 2.97
N THR A 94 4.95 12.00 3.93
CA THR A 94 5.66 13.24 4.33
C THR A 94 7.13 13.26 3.98
N GLN A 95 7.76 12.11 3.72
CA GLN A 95 9.22 12.04 3.55
C GLN A 95 9.68 11.99 2.09
N TYR A 96 8.79 11.67 1.16
CA TYR A 96 9.15 11.37 -0.24
C TYR A 96 8.55 12.34 -1.26
N GLY A 97 8.22 13.57 -0.80
CA GLY A 97 7.69 14.62 -1.67
C GLY A 97 6.30 14.31 -2.23
N ASP A 98 5.97 14.90 -3.38
CA ASP A 98 4.64 14.75 -3.98
C ASP A 98 4.46 13.37 -4.60
N LEU A 99 3.41 12.68 -4.18
CA LEU A 99 3.01 11.39 -4.74
C LEU A 99 1.88 11.60 -5.76
N PHE A 100 1.95 10.88 -6.89
CA PHE A 100 0.86 10.92 -7.86
C PHE A 100 -0.19 9.83 -7.61
N ILE A 101 0.19 8.76 -6.91
CA ILE A 101 -0.69 7.63 -6.61
C ILE A 101 -0.24 6.96 -5.30
N ILE A 102 -1.22 6.55 -4.52
CA ILE A 102 -1.07 5.72 -3.33
C ILE A 102 -1.93 4.49 -3.56
N TRP A 103 -1.33 3.31 -3.48
CA TRP A 103 -2.06 2.07 -3.70
C TRP A 103 -2.14 1.24 -2.42
N PHE A 104 -3.37 0.97 -2.00
CA PHE A 104 -3.69 0.01 -0.97
C PHE A 104 -4.21 -1.27 -1.62
N ASP A 105 -3.51 -2.36 -1.38
CA ASP A 105 -3.93 -3.69 -1.81
C ASP A 105 -4.97 -4.24 -0.82
N GLY A 106 -6.00 -4.88 -1.35
CA GLY A 106 -7.15 -5.26 -0.56
C GLY A 106 -7.06 -6.58 0.17
N ALA A 107 -6.00 -7.34 0.00
CA ALA A 107 -5.94 -8.69 0.53
C ALA A 107 -5.91 -8.75 2.07
N PRO A 108 -7.05 -8.92 2.75
CA PRO A 108 -7.06 -9.08 4.21
C PRO A 108 -6.61 -10.48 4.65
N GLY A 109 -6.41 -11.42 3.72
CA GLY A 109 -6.18 -12.81 4.03
C GLY A 109 -7.43 -13.48 4.58
N GLU A 110 -8.22 -14.09 3.73
CA GLU A 110 -9.25 -15.01 4.20
C GLU A 110 -8.59 -16.17 4.95
N GLY A 111 -9.08 -16.47 6.17
CA GLY A 111 -8.69 -17.65 6.90
C GLY A 111 -7.60 -17.49 7.95
N GLY A 112 -7.20 -16.26 8.32
CA GLY A 112 -6.33 -16.07 9.48
C GLY A 112 -4.97 -16.75 9.36
N ASP A 113 -4.47 -16.93 8.16
CA ASP A 113 -3.16 -17.49 7.91
C ASP A 113 -2.07 -16.55 8.42
N GLY A 114 -1.87 -16.55 9.72
CA GLY A 114 -0.73 -15.96 10.37
C GLY A 114 0.55 -16.51 9.78
N TYR A 115 0.95 -15.94 8.70
CA TYR A 115 2.18 -16.27 8.03
C TYR A 115 3.31 -15.54 8.75
N TYR A 116 4.38 -16.23 9.01
CA TYR A 116 5.58 -15.67 9.67
C TYR A 116 5.39 -15.14 11.10
N GLY A 117 4.46 -15.71 11.84
CA GLY A 117 4.24 -15.35 13.25
C GLY A 117 3.36 -14.12 13.47
N GLY A 118 2.74 -13.60 12.43
CA GLY A 118 1.70 -12.57 12.55
C GLY A 118 0.43 -13.09 13.24
N ALA A 119 -0.48 -12.20 13.57
CA ALA A 119 -1.75 -12.56 14.18
C ALA A 119 -2.54 -13.51 13.26
N ASN A 120 -2.91 -14.67 13.83
CA ASN A 120 -3.59 -15.72 13.10
C ASN A 120 -5.09 -15.51 12.96
N GLU A 121 -5.65 -14.56 13.70
CA GLU A 121 -7.07 -14.32 13.74
C GLU A 121 -7.41 -12.95 13.16
N TYR A 122 -7.85 -12.97 11.95
CA TYR A 122 -8.54 -11.84 11.37
C TYR A 122 -10.00 -11.82 11.88
N ARG A 123 -10.35 -10.76 12.59
CA ARG A 123 -11.68 -10.62 13.17
C ARG A 123 -12.36 -9.38 12.58
N GLY A 124 -13.03 -9.54 11.51
CA GLY A 124 -13.79 -8.48 10.85
C GLY A 124 -13.56 -8.42 9.35
N GLY A 125 -14.50 -7.85 8.62
CA GLY A 125 -14.38 -7.62 7.19
C GLY A 125 -13.32 -6.55 6.89
N PHE A 126 -12.73 -6.60 5.72
CA PHE A 126 -11.79 -5.59 5.23
C PHE A 126 -12.29 -4.14 5.46
N LEU A 127 -13.58 -3.92 5.27
CA LEU A 127 -14.20 -2.62 5.45
C LEU A 127 -14.38 -2.24 6.93
N ASP A 128 -14.55 -3.23 7.80
CA ASP A 128 -14.88 -2.99 9.21
C ASP A 128 -13.65 -2.82 10.10
N TYR A 129 -12.51 -3.40 9.69
CA TYR A 129 -11.28 -3.37 10.49
C TYR A 129 -10.43 -2.14 10.22
N TYR A 130 -10.21 -1.81 8.94
CA TYR A 130 -9.19 -0.82 8.54
C TYR A 130 -9.70 0.60 8.61
N ASP A 131 -10.45 1.14 9.36
CA ASP A 131 -10.75 2.57 9.53
C ASP A 131 -10.44 3.45 8.26
N TRP A 132 -10.95 2.98 7.12
CA TRP A 132 -10.61 3.53 5.79
C TRP A 132 -10.95 5.01 5.66
N GLU A 133 -12.00 5.47 6.31
CA GLU A 133 -12.40 6.87 6.28
C GLU A 133 -11.27 7.77 6.79
N ASN A 134 -10.69 7.44 7.94
CA ASN A 134 -9.58 8.20 8.50
C ASN A 134 -8.25 7.99 7.74
N ILE A 135 -8.03 6.80 7.15
CA ILE A 135 -6.89 6.54 6.28
C ILE A 135 -6.95 7.42 5.04
N TYR A 136 -8.11 7.51 4.39
CA TYR A 136 -8.29 8.37 3.22
C TYR A 136 -8.21 9.86 3.57
N ALA A 137 -8.79 10.27 4.70
CA ALA A 137 -8.67 11.63 5.20
C ALA A 137 -7.19 12.03 5.40
N LEU A 138 -6.39 11.14 5.99
CA LEU A 138 -4.94 11.35 6.14
C LEU A 138 -4.23 11.50 4.80
N CYS A 139 -4.58 10.68 3.81
CA CYS A 139 -4.02 10.79 2.47
C CYS A 139 -4.38 12.14 1.83
N ARG A 140 -5.62 12.59 1.95
CA ARG A 140 -6.07 13.88 1.39
C ARG A 140 -5.44 15.07 2.09
N GLU A 141 -5.26 15.00 3.40
CA GLU A 141 -4.56 16.04 4.17
C GLU A 141 -3.13 16.22 3.69
N LEU A 142 -2.38 15.13 3.57
CA LEU A 142 -0.94 15.17 3.32
C LEU A 142 -0.56 15.14 1.83
N GLN A 143 -1.41 14.56 0.99
CA GLN A 143 -1.18 14.39 -0.45
C GLN A 143 -2.49 14.66 -1.22
N PRO A 144 -2.97 15.91 -1.25
CA PRO A 144 -4.30 16.25 -1.79
C PRO A 144 -4.47 15.93 -3.28
N ASN A 145 -3.37 15.87 -4.03
CA ASN A 145 -3.37 15.62 -5.47
C ASN A 145 -3.09 14.16 -5.85
N ALA A 146 -2.82 13.29 -4.87
CA ALA A 146 -2.57 11.90 -5.14
C ALA A 146 -3.86 11.15 -5.44
N VAL A 147 -3.83 10.30 -6.46
CA VAL A 147 -4.90 9.32 -6.71
C VAL A 147 -4.78 8.20 -5.68
N ILE A 148 -5.88 7.85 -5.04
CA ILE A 148 -5.93 6.71 -4.14
C ILE A 148 -6.54 5.53 -4.89
N PHE A 149 -5.75 4.47 -5.05
CA PHE A 149 -6.12 3.23 -5.69
C PHE A 149 -6.22 2.11 -4.65
N GLY A 150 -7.28 1.33 -4.71
CA GLY A 150 -7.49 0.20 -3.81
C GLY A 150 -8.80 -0.51 -4.08
N ASP A 151 -9.08 -1.59 -3.36
CA ASP A 151 -10.30 -2.37 -3.55
C ASP A 151 -11.56 -1.55 -3.25
N PRO A 152 -11.66 -0.84 -2.12
CA PRO A 152 -12.84 -0.03 -1.85
C PRO A 152 -12.85 1.32 -2.59
N GLY A 153 -11.78 1.69 -3.27
CA GLY A 153 -11.61 3.01 -3.87
C GLY A 153 -10.93 3.95 -2.88
N PRO A 154 -10.99 5.27 -2.87
CA PRO A 154 -12.10 6.11 -3.32
C PRO A 154 -12.01 6.66 -4.75
N ASP A 155 -10.82 6.70 -5.36
CA ASP A 155 -10.67 7.34 -6.68
C ASP A 155 -10.66 6.32 -7.81
N VAL A 156 -9.88 5.27 -7.66
CA VAL A 156 -9.74 4.17 -8.61
C VAL A 156 -9.86 2.86 -7.86
N ARG A 157 -10.76 2.02 -8.31
CA ARG A 157 -10.97 0.69 -7.75
C ARG A 157 -10.19 -0.35 -8.56
N TRP A 158 -9.59 -1.31 -7.86
CA TRP A 158 -9.08 -2.51 -8.51
C TRP A 158 -10.25 -3.35 -9.03
N VAL A 159 -10.16 -3.74 -10.30
CA VAL A 159 -11.16 -4.59 -10.97
C VAL A 159 -10.40 -5.73 -11.63
N GLY A 160 -10.62 -6.94 -11.16
CA GLY A 160 -9.91 -8.10 -11.69
C GLY A 160 -9.92 -9.27 -10.70
N ASN A 161 -9.09 -10.24 -10.98
CA ASN A 161 -8.87 -11.40 -10.12
C ASN A 161 -7.46 -11.94 -10.32
N GLU A 162 -6.99 -12.76 -9.37
CA GLU A 162 -5.67 -13.38 -9.41
C GLU A 162 -5.52 -14.44 -10.52
N LYS A 163 -6.62 -14.85 -11.17
CA LYS A 163 -6.59 -15.78 -12.29
C LYS A 163 -6.20 -15.13 -13.62
N GLY A 164 -6.25 -13.79 -13.66
CA GLY A 164 -5.94 -13.02 -14.87
C GLY A 164 -7.07 -12.98 -15.90
N ASP A 165 -8.25 -13.41 -15.54
CA ASP A 165 -9.43 -13.36 -16.40
C ASP A 165 -10.13 -12.00 -16.27
N ALA A 166 -10.49 -11.37 -17.38
CA ALA A 166 -11.40 -10.25 -17.37
C ALA A 166 -12.83 -10.80 -17.35
N GLY A 167 -13.63 -10.41 -16.36
CA GLY A 167 -15.04 -10.74 -16.34
C GLY A 167 -15.78 -10.09 -17.52
N GLU A 168 -16.84 -10.72 -18.02
CA GLU A 168 -17.66 -10.18 -19.13
C GLU A 168 -18.25 -8.81 -18.83
N THR A 169 -18.42 -8.47 -17.56
CA THR A 169 -18.86 -7.15 -17.11
C THR A 169 -17.93 -6.64 -16.02
N CYS A 170 -16.88 -5.94 -16.41
CA CYS A 170 -16.15 -5.07 -15.50
C CYS A 170 -17.01 -3.82 -15.21
N CYS A 171 -18.18 -4.03 -14.61
CA CYS A 171 -19.11 -2.94 -14.34
C CYS A 171 -18.58 -2.11 -13.18
N VAL A 172 -18.35 -0.83 -13.42
CA VAL A 172 -18.09 0.17 -12.39
C VAL A 172 -19.43 0.50 -11.73
N THR A 173 -20.02 -0.44 -11.02
CA THR A 173 -21.18 -0.14 -10.19
C THR A 173 -20.65 0.35 -8.86
N PRO A 174 -20.89 1.60 -8.46
CA PRO A 174 -20.60 2.01 -7.10
C PRO A 174 -21.43 1.15 -6.16
N PHE A 175 -20.79 0.61 -5.12
CA PHE A 175 -21.52 -0.13 -4.11
C PHE A 175 -22.53 0.79 -3.41
N ALA A 176 -23.76 0.33 -3.26
CA ALA A 176 -24.68 0.98 -2.34
C ALA A 176 -24.13 0.84 -0.91
N PRO A 177 -24.36 1.83 -0.04
CA PRO A 177 -23.94 1.72 1.35
C PRO A 177 -24.46 0.42 1.97
N GLY A 178 -23.58 -0.45 2.43
CA GLY A 178 -23.90 -1.74 3.03
C GLY A 178 -23.80 -2.96 2.11
N GLU A 179 -23.52 -2.79 0.81
CA GLU A 179 -23.21 -3.92 -0.07
C GLU A 179 -21.77 -4.40 0.14
N LYS A 180 -21.62 -5.71 0.36
CA LYS A 180 -20.29 -6.35 0.43
C LYS A 180 -19.72 -6.51 -0.96
N CYS A 181 -18.48 -6.07 -1.12
CA CYS A 181 -17.73 -6.34 -2.34
C CYS A 181 -17.38 -7.83 -2.42
N ASN A 182 -18.10 -8.59 -3.23
CA ASN A 182 -17.71 -9.95 -3.58
C ASN A 182 -16.70 -9.93 -4.73
N VAL A 183 -15.54 -9.36 -4.51
CA VAL A 183 -14.46 -9.31 -5.53
C VAL A 183 -13.67 -10.62 -5.59
N LEU A 184 -13.95 -11.55 -4.70
CA LEU A 184 -13.27 -12.83 -4.59
C LEU A 184 -14.23 -14.02 -4.88
N GLN A 185 -14.89 -14.02 -6.02
CA GLN A 185 -15.47 -15.25 -6.58
C GLN A 185 -14.81 -15.60 -7.89
#